data_7b84ea6de07a6038af8542468f795022
#
_entry.id   7b84ea6de07a6038af8542468f795022
#
_cell.length_a   1.000
_cell.length_b   1.000
_cell.length_c   1.000
_cell.angle_alpha   90.00
_cell.angle_beta   90.00
_cell.angle_gamma   90.00
#
_symmetry.space_group_name_H-M   'P 1'
#
loop_
_entity.id
_entity.type
_entity.pdbx_description
1 polymer ?
#
loop_
_entity_poly.entity_id
_entity_poly.type
_entity_poly.pdbx_seq_one_letter_code
_entity_poly.pdbx_strand_id
1 'polypeptide(L)'
;MKLSQCTSMNQIIEYYISNQITDTGRSSTNKQSVFYVKDIDKTHTANCIDTAIASMCTLLDKGIESGIIVFTMNISSTKSQTHYIPYSKENGSYILFNYINPTLYHTITTKRLNDGVDEQLTWLVENYERDFNCHVKQTKVYIPSKDICNCLYQFHKENKRISQIDIMTMCQR
;
A
#
# COMPACT_ATOMS: atom_id res chain seq x y z
N MET A 1 -9.71 -2.18 -18.64
CA MET A 1 -10.28 -2.52 -17.30
C MET A 1 -10.01 -1.35 -16.36
N LYS A 2 -10.93 -1.03 -15.46
CA LYS A 2 -10.74 0.00 -14.41
C LYS A 2 -10.37 -0.68 -13.09
N LEU A 3 -9.69 0.04 -12.21
CA LEU A 3 -9.36 -0.47 -10.88
C LEU A 3 -10.61 -0.93 -10.10
N SER A 4 -11.70 -0.16 -10.20
CA SER A 4 -12.99 -0.48 -9.59
C SER A 4 -13.63 -1.79 -10.10
N GLN A 5 -13.19 -2.31 -11.22
CA GLN A 5 -13.70 -3.55 -11.82
C GLN A 5 -12.89 -4.79 -11.41
N CYS A 6 -11.73 -4.62 -10.81
CA CYS A 6 -10.89 -5.71 -10.37
C CYS A 6 -11.60 -6.55 -9.28
N THR A 7 -11.50 -7.86 -9.39
CA THR A 7 -12.14 -8.83 -8.49
C THR A 7 -11.15 -9.75 -7.76
N SER A 8 -9.85 -9.46 -7.87
CA SER A 8 -8.78 -10.18 -7.18
C SER A 8 -7.53 -9.30 -7.08
N MET A 9 -6.62 -9.66 -6.19
CA MET A 9 -5.33 -8.96 -6.10
C MET A 9 -4.53 -9.10 -7.40
N ASN A 10 -4.57 -10.25 -8.05
CA ASN A 10 -3.86 -10.45 -9.33
C ASN A 10 -4.36 -9.49 -10.42
N GLN A 11 -5.66 -9.23 -10.50
CA GLN A 11 -6.20 -8.23 -11.43
C GLN A 11 -5.78 -6.81 -11.07
N ILE A 12 -5.66 -6.49 -9.79
CA ILE A 12 -5.13 -5.19 -9.33
C ILE A 12 -3.67 -5.04 -9.75
N ILE A 13 -2.85 -6.06 -9.53
CA ILE A 13 -1.44 -6.07 -9.95
C ILE A 13 -1.36 -5.83 -11.47
N GLU A 14 -2.12 -6.58 -12.25
CA GLU A 14 -2.19 -6.41 -13.72
C GLU A 14 -2.64 -5.00 -14.11
N TYR A 15 -3.65 -4.45 -13.44
CA TYR A 15 -4.10 -3.08 -13.67
C TYR A 15 -2.97 -2.05 -13.48
N TYR A 16 -2.24 -2.14 -12.37
CA TYR A 16 -1.15 -1.20 -12.06
C TYR A 16 -0.01 -1.26 -13.08
N ILE A 17 0.37 -2.46 -13.49
CA ILE A 17 1.44 -2.69 -14.46
C ILE A 17 1.01 -2.25 -15.86
N SER A 18 -0.16 -2.70 -16.33
CA SER A 18 -0.64 -2.44 -17.69
C SER A 18 -0.98 -0.97 -17.93
N ASN A 19 -1.48 -0.26 -16.92
CA ASN A 19 -1.75 1.18 -17.01
C ASN A 19 -0.55 2.05 -16.64
N GLN A 20 0.60 1.43 -16.33
CA GLN A 20 1.84 2.12 -15.99
C GLN A 20 1.63 3.20 -14.92
N ILE A 21 0.94 2.83 -13.83
CA ILE A 21 0.64 3.75 -12.74
C ILE A 21 1.96 4.29 -12.17
N THR A 22 2.09 5.60 -12.11
CA THR A 22 3.32 6.28 -11.63
C THR A 22 3.05 7.09 -10.38
N ASP A 23 4.09 7.29 -9.57
CA ASP A 23 4.04 8.20 -8.43
C ASP A 23 3.98 9.65 -8.93
N THR A 24 3.13 10.46 -8.27
CA THR A 24 3.01 11.90 -8.55
C THR A 24 4.11 12.74 -7.92
N GLY A 25 5.01 12.14 -7.13
CA GLY A 25 5.94 12.87 -6.27
C GLY A 25 5.27 13.53 -5.07
N ARG A 26 3.99 13.25 -4.81
CA ARG A 26 3.30 13.73 -3.61
C ARG A 26 3.90 13.05 -2.38
N SER A 27 4.41 13.85 -1.45
CA SER A 27 4.97 13.33 -0.22
C SER A 27 3.89 12.72 0.67
N SER A 28 4.15 11.53 1.21
CA SER A 28 3.28 10.89 2.22
C SER A 28 3.22 11.65 3.54
N THR A 29 4.10 12.63 3.75
CA THR A 29 4.11 13.52 4.92
C THR A 29 3.27 14.77 4.70
N ASN A 30 2.64 14.92 3.54
CA ASN A 30 1.94 16.12 3.16
C ASN A 30 0.48 16.12 3.65
N LYS A 31 -0.07 17.32 3.85
CA LYS A 31 -1.50 17.53 4.14
C LYS A 31 -2.40 17.24 2.92
N GLN A 32 -1.83 16.74 1.83
CA GLN A 32 -2.59 16.38 0.64
C GLN A 32 -3.48 15.19 0.90
N SER A 33 -4.67 15.23 0.29
CA SER A 33 -5.63 14.13 0.37
C SER A 33 -5.13 12.88 -0.35
N VAL A 34 -5.48 11.73 0.19
CA VAL A 34 -5.29 10.44 -0.48
C VAL A 34 -6.12 10.39 -1.75
N PHE A 35 -5.57 9.78 -2.79
CA PHE A 35 -6.33 9.42 -3.98
C PHE A 35 -7.12 8.13 -3.73
N TYR A 36 -8.39 8.16 -4.10
CA TYR A 36 -9.24 6.99 -4.12
C TYR A 36 -9.26 6.33 -5.51
N VAL A 37 -9.94 5.21 -5.60
CA VAL A 37 -10.03 4.39 -6.83
C VAL A 37 -10.35 5.23 -8.07
N LYS A 38 -11.36 6.11 -7.97
CA LYS A 38 -11.77 6.97 -9.10
C LYS A 38 -10.70 7.99 -9.52
N ASP A 39 -9.91 8.46 -8.56
CA ASP A 39 -8.83 9.40 -8.85
C ASP A 39 -7.71 8.70 -9.63
N ILE A 40 -7.35 7.49 -9.20
CA ILE A 40 -6.33 6.66 -9.87
C ILE A 40 -6.80 6.25 -11.27
N ASP A 41 -8.06 5.81 -11.41
CA ASP A 41 -8.65 5.49 -12.72
C ASP A 41 -8.62 6.69 -13.70
N LYS A 42 -8.70 7.91 -13.16
CA LYS A 42 -8.69 9.14 -13.97
C LYS A 42 -7.27 9.62 -14.29
N THR A 43 -6.38 9.58 -13.32
CA THR A 43 -5.05 10.21 -13.43
C THR A 43 -3.95 9.26 -13.82
N HIS A 44 -4.14 7.95 -13.62
CA HIS A 44 -3.11 6.91 -13.72
C HIS A 44 -1.88 7.20 -12.84
N THR A 45 -2.13 7.83 -11.69
CA THR A 45 -1.08 8.15 -10.73
C THR A 45 -1.49 7.75 -9.31
N ALA A 46 -0.56 7.23 -8.54
CA ALA A 46 -0.74 6.86 -7.14
C ALA A 46 0.62 6.79 -6.44
N ASN A 47 0.70 7.26 -5.20
CA ASN A 47 1.83 6.93 -4.34
C ASN A 47 1.53 5.64 -3.55
N CYS A 48 2.45 5.22 -2.67
CA CYS A 48 2.30 3.95 -1.96
C CYS A 48 1.04 3.90 -1.05
N ILE A 49 0.67 5.01 -0.40
CA ILE A 49 -0.52 5.05 0.46
C ILE A 49 -1.80 5.03 -0.38
N ASP A 50 -1.84 5.72 -1.52
CA ASP A 50 -2.94 5.67 -2.47
C ASP A 50 -3.16 4.24 -2.98
N THR A 51 -2.06 3.59 -3.42
CA THR A 51 -2.07 2.21 -3.90
C THR A 51 -2.62 1.25 -2.85
N ALA A 52 -2.12 1.35 -1.61
CA ALA A 52 -2.53 0.46 -0.54
C ALA A 52 -4.03 0.60 -0.23
N ILE A 53 -4.51 1.83 -0.05
CA ILE A 53 -5.91 2.10 0.30
C ILE A 53 -6.85 1.76 -0.85
N ALA A 54 -6.54 2.18 -2.07
CA ALA A 54 -7.41 1.92 -3.22
C ALA A 54 -7.52 0.42 -3.50
N SER A 55 -6.42 -0.33 -3.41
CA SER A 55 -6.43 -1.78 -3.59
C SER A 55 -7.26 -2.48 -2.52
N MET A 56 -7.04 -2.13 -1.25
CA MET A 56 -7.83 -2.65 -0.14
C MET A 56 -9.32 -2.38 -0.33
N CYS A 57 -9.69 -1.15 -0.62
CA CYS A 57 -11.11 -0.77 -0.80
C CYS A 57 -11.76 -1.48 -1.99
N THR A 58 -11.04 -1.63 -3.10
CA THR A 58 -11.52 -2.38 -4.27
C THR A 58 -11.86 -3.83 -3.90
N LEU A 59 -10.99 -4.49 -3.13
CA LEU A 59 -11.18 -5.89 -2.73
C LEU A 59 -12.28 -6.03 -1.68
N LEU A 60 -12.37 -5.13 -0.71
CA LEU A 60 -13.45 -5.11 0.28
C LEU A 60 -14.82 -4.91 -0.39
N ASP A 61 -14.92 -4.10 -1.45
CA ASP A 61 -16.13 -3.96 -2.26
C ASP A 61 -16.58 -5.28 -2.91
N LYS A 62 -15.66 -6.21 -3.12
CA LYS A 62 -15.94 -7.55 -3.68
C LYS A 62 -16.11 -8.63 -2.61
N GLY A 63 -16.13 -8.23 -1.33
CA GLY A 63 -16.24 -9.17 -0.21
C GLY A 63 -14.95 -9.97 0.06
N ILE A 64 -13.81 -9.53 -0.46
CA ILE A 64 -12.51 -10.18 -0.25
C ILE A 64 -11.84 -9.56 0.97
N GLU A 65 -11.42 -10.40 1.91
CA GLU A 65 -10.64 -9.96 3.07
C GLU A 65 -9.34 -9.27 2.61
N SER A 66 -9.17 -8.02 3.00
CA SER A 66 -8.03 -7.21 2.60
C SER A 66 -7.68 -6.19 3.67
N GLY A 67 -6.42 -5.78 3.69
CA GLY A 67 -5.91 -4.77 4.60
C GLY A 67 -4.64 -4.14 4.05
N ILE A 68 -3.97 -3.38 4.89
CA ILE A 68 -2.72 -2.69 4.57
C ILE A 68 -1.64 -3.03 5.59
N ILE A 69 -0.39 -2.93 5.17
CA ILE A 69 0.80 -3.08 6.01
C ILE A 69 1.62 -1.81 5.88
N VAL A 70 2.12 -1.30 7.00
CA VAL A 70 2.94 -0.09 7.04
C VAL A 70 4.34 -0.45 7.52
N PHE A 71 5.33 -0.12 6.71
CA PHE A 71 6.75 -0.28 7.04
C PHE A 71 7.35 1.07 7.32
N THR A 72 8.04 1.21 8.44
CA THR A 72 8.84 2.40 8.75
C THR A 72 10.31 2.01 8.84
N MET A 73 11.16 2.70 8.11
CA MET A 73 12.60 2.50 8.08
C MET A 73 13.31 3.74 8.57
N ASN A 74 14.09 3.62 9.64
CA ASN A 74 14.90 4.70 10.17
C ASN A 74 16.34 4.59 9.68
N ILE A 75 16.83 5.64 9.03
CA ILE A 75 18.18 5.74 8.46
C ILE A 75 19.10 6.50 9.43
N SER A 76 18.57 7.57 10.03
CA SER A 76 19.24 8.37 11.04
C SER A 76 18.22 8.87 12.07
N SER A 77 18.68 9.61 13.08
CA SER A 77 17.80 10.24 14.06
C SER A 77 16.80 11.24 13.46
N THR A 78 17.11 11.77 12.26
CA THR A 78 16.31 12.81 11.58
C THR A 78 15.70 12.35 10.26
N LYS A 79 16.06 11.17 9.75
CA LYS A 79 15.59 10.66 8.45
C LYS A 79 14.93 9.31 8.60
N SER A 80 13.65 9.25 8.24
CA SER A 80 12.87 8.02 8.16
C SER A 80 12.08 7.97 6.86
N GLN A 81 11.75 6.75 6.44
CA GLN A 81 10.92 6.47 5.27
C GLN A 81 9.76 5.57 5.72
N THR A 82 8.57 5.89 5.26
CA THR A 82 7.37 5.07 5.48
C THR A 82 6.85 4.55 4.15
N HIS A 83 6.51 3.26 4.11
CA HIS A 83 5.98 2.61 2.92
C HIS A 83 4.74 1.79 3.24
N TYR A 84 3.76 1.80 2.35
CA TYR A 84 2.47 1.13 2.51
C TYR A 84 2.29 0.10 1.43
N ILE A 85 1.81 -1.09 1.80
CA ILE A 85 1.42 -2.12 0.83
C ILE A 85 0.05 -2.70 1.18
N PRO A 86 -0.77 -3.07 0.17
CA PRO A 86 -1.98 -3.83 0.40
C PRO A 86 -1.70 -5.32 0.50
N TYR A 87 -2.59 -6.02 1.19
CA TYR A 87 -2.69 -7.48 1.11
C TYR A 87 -4.13 -7.92 0.95
N SER A 88 -4.33 -9.10 0.41
CA SER A 88 -5.60 -9.81 0.38
C SER A 88 -5.46 -11.22 0.92
N LYS A 89 -6.58 -11.81 1.34
CA LYS A 89 -6.67 -13.24 1.63
C LYS A 89 -7.64 -13.87 0.65
N GLU A 90 -7.09 -14.69 -0.23
CA GLU A 90 -7.82 -15.33 -1.32
C GLU A 90 -7.48 -16.83 -1.37
N ASN A 91 -8.51 -17.66 -1.42
CA ASN A 91 -8.33 -19.13 -1.49
C ASN A 91 -7.41 -19.72 -0.40
N GLY A 92 -7.50 -19.17 0.82
CA GLY A 92 -6.69 -19.60 1.97
C GLY A 92 -5.24 -19.16 1.96
N SER A 93 -4.85 -18.28 1.04
CA SER A 93 -3.50 -17.71 0.97
C SER A 93 -3.56 -16.18 1.02
N TYR A 94 -2.50 -15.57 1.56
CA TYR A 94 -2.31 -14.12 1.53
C TYR A 94 -1.51 -13.74 0.29
N ILE A 95 -1.94 -12.68 -0.39
CA ILE A 95 -1.23 -12.08 -1.52
C ILE A 95 -0.86 -10.66 -1.10
N LEU A 96 0.44 -10.34 -1.13
CA LEU A 96 0.98 -9.03 -0.78
C LEU A 96 1.52 -8.37 -2.04
N PHE A 97 1.18 -7.11 -2.25
CA PHE A 97 1.56 -6.36 -3.45
C PHE A 97 2.37 -5.12 -3.08
N ASN A 98 3.67 -5.19 -3.25
CA ASN A 98 4.59 -4.07 -3.05
C ASN A 98 4.87 -3.40 -4.40
N TYR A 99 4.35 -2.21 -4.59
CA TYR A 99 4.44 -1.49 -5.85
C TYR A 99 5.18 -0.17 -5.67
N ILE A 100 6.27 0.01 -6.40
CA ILE A 100 7.03 1.26 -6.46
C ILE A 100 6.73 1.98 -7.77
N ASN A 101 6.85 1.27 -8.89
CA ASN A 101 6.57 1.75 -10.24
C ASN A 101 6.38 0.55 -11.18
N PRO A 102 6.00 0.75 -12.46
CA PRO A 102 5.72 -0.36 -13.37
C PRO A 102 6.85 -1.35 -13.62
N THR A 103 8.09 -0.94 -13.36
CA THR A 103 9.28 -1.79 -13.55
C THR A 103 9.89 -2.28 -12.23
N LEU A 104 9.39 -1.78 -11.11
CA LEU A 104 9.88 -2.14 -9.78
C LEU A 104 8.71 -2.43 -8.83
N TYR A 105 8.38 -3.70 -8.70
CA TYR A 105 7.35 -4.19 -7.80
C TYR A 105 7.71 -5.59 -7.32
N HIS A 106 7.11 -6.02 -6.22
CA HIS A 106 7.32 -7.34 -5.65
C HIS A 106 6.00 -7.91 -5.13
N THR A 107 5.66 -9.12 -5.56
CA THR A 107 4.45 -9.82 -5.14
C THR A 107 4.82 -11.10 -4.40
N ILE A 108 4.08 -11.40 -3.33
CA ILE A 108 4.28 -12.61 -2.56
C ILE A 108 2.93 -13.28 -2.35
N THR A 109 2.90 -14.59 -2.53
CA THR A 109 1.78 -15.44 -2.12
C THR A 109 2.27 -16.37 -1.02
N THR A 110 1.60 -16.37 0.14
CA THR A 110 2.01 -17.11 1.31
C THR A 110 0.80 -17.64 2.11
N LYS A 111 1.01 -18.67 2.90
CA LYS A 111 -0.04 -19.22 3.80
C LYS A 111 -0.16 -18.42 5.10
N ARG A 112 0.89 -17.72 5.51
CA ARG A 112 0.95 -16.96 6.76
C ARG A 112 1.32 -15.51 6.46
N LEU A 113 0.49 -14.58 6.91
CA LEU A 113 0.68 -13.15 6.65
C LEU A 113 2.06 -12.66 7.13
N ASN A 114 2.48 -13.06 8.33
CA ASN A 114 3.77 -12.62 8.89
C ASN A 114 4.97 -13.08 8.05
N ASP A 115 4.92 -14.26 7.44
CA ASP A 115 6.00 -14.72 6.55
C ASP A 115 6.11 -13.82 5.31
N GLY A 116 4.98 -13.41 4.75
CA GLY A 116 4.93 -12.46 3.63
C GLY A 116 5.40 -11.06 4.03
N VAL A 117 5.05 -10.62 5.22
CA VAL A 117 5.50 -9.32 5.78
C VAL A 117 7.02 -9.31 5.92
N ASP A 118 7.61 -10.35 6.49
CA ASP A 118 9.06 -10.45 6.68
C ASP A 118 9.81 -10.43 5.34
N GLU A 119 9.31 -11.16 4.35
CA GLU A 119 9.91 -11.21 3.01
C GLU A 119 9.79 -9.85 2.30
N GLN A 120 8.64 -9.18 2.39
CA GLN A 120 8.47 -7.83 1.83
C GLN A 120 9.36 -6.79 2.51
N LEU A 121 9.51 -6.87 3.82
CA LEU A 121 10.41 -5.98 4.56
C LEU A 121 11.86 -6.14 4.09
N THR A 122 12.33 -7.38 3.96
CA THR A 122 13.68 -7.68 3.47
C THR A 122 13.90 -7.09 2.07
N TRP A 123 12.98 -7.34 1.15
CA TRP A 123 13.05 -6.81 -0.20
C TRP A 123 13.07 -5.28 -0.22
N LEU A 124 12.22 -4.64 0.58
CA LEU A 124 12.10 -3.19 0.65
C LEU A 124 13.39 -2.55 1.20
N VAL A 125 13.95 -3.10 2.28
CA VAL A 125 15.20 -2.62 2.89
C VAL A 125 16.37 -2.75 1.90
N GLU A 126 16.54 -3.90 1.27
CA GLU A 126 17.60 -4.13 0.30
C GLU A 126 17.53 -3.16 -0.89
N ASN A 127 16.32 -2.94 -1.44
CA ASN A 127 16.14 -1.99 -2.53
C ASN A 127 16.41 -0.55 -2.08
N TYR A 128 15.94 -0.17 -0.90
CA TYR A 128 16.14 1.18 -0.38
C TYR A 128 17.63 1.47 -0.10
N GLU A 129 18.34 0.53 0.55
CA GLU A 129 19.77 0.67 0.83
C GLU A 129 20.60 0.76 -0.45
N ARG A 130 20.28 -0.04 -1.47
CA ARG A 130 20.95 0.00 -2.77
C ARG A 130 20.69 1.32 -3.50
N ASP A 131 19.43 1.75 -3.61
CA ASP A 131 19.04 2.90 -4.44
C ASP A 131 19.51 4.22 -3.82
N PHE A 132 19.60 4.33 -2.50
CA PHE A 132 20.01 5.54 -1.79
C PHE A 132 21.41 5.46 -1.18
N ASN A 133 22.12 4.35 -1.40
CA ASN A 133 23.48 4.12 -0.87
C ASN A 133 23.56 4.44 0.64
N CYS A 134 22.66 3.88 1.41
CA CYS A 134 22.54 4.11 2.85
C CYS A 134 22.39 2.79 3.61
N HIS A 135 22.36 2.86 4.92
CA HIS A 135 22.08 1.73 5.80
C HIS A 135 20.84 2.01 6.66
N VAL A 136 19.87 1.09 6.63
CA VAL A 136 18.69 1.16 7.48
C VAL A 136 19.03 0.64 8.86
N LYS A 137 18.92 1.52 9.87
CA LYS A 137 19.32 1.21 11.27
C LYS A 137 18.23 0.49 12.05
N GLN A 138 16.97 0.80 11.76
CA GLN A 138 15.83 0.25 12.47
C GLN A 138 14.62 0.21 11.57
N THR A 139 13.83 -0.86 11.72
CA THR A 139 12.54 -1.01 11.04
C THR A 139 11.43 -1.21 12.05
N LYS A 140 10.23 -0.74 11.69
CA LYS A 140 8.98 -1.06 12.40
C LYS A 140 7.93 -1.47 11.40
N VAL A 141 7.08 -2.41 11.80
CA VAL A 141 5.94 -2.87 10.99
C VAL A 141 4.67 -2.64 11.79
N TYR A 142 3.66 -2.08 11.11
CA TYR A 142 2.31 -1.93 11.64
C TYR A 142 1.35 -2.65 10.71
N ILE A 143 0.50 -3.48 11.27
CA ILE A 143 -0.64 -4.09 10.56
C ILE A 143 -1.90 -3.50 11.18
N PRO A 144 -2.49 -2.45 10.57
CA PRO A 144 -3.69 -1.81 11.11
C PRO A 144 -4.79 -2.82 11.37
N SER A 145 -5.51 -2.61 12.47
CA SER A 145 -6.62 -3.48 12.85
C SER A 145 -7.72 -3.47 11.79
N LYS A 146 -8.56 -4.48 11.83
CA LYS A 146 -9.76 -4.58 10.97
C LYS A 146 -10.67 -3.35 11.12
N ASP A 147 -10.78 -2.80 12.32
CA ASP A 147 -11.58 -1.60 12.59
C ASP A 147 -11.00 -0.36 11.89
N ILE A 148 -9.68 -0.18 11.89
CA ILE A 148 -9.02 0.91 11.17
C ILE A 148 -9.22 0.74 9.66
N CYS A 149 -9.02 -0.45 9.12
CA CYS A 149 -9.25 -0.74 7.70
C CYS A 149 -10.70 -0.49 7.29
N ASN A 150 -11.67 -0.88 8.11
CA ASN A 150 -13.08 -0.61 7.88
C ASN A 150 -13.40 0.89 7.93
N CYS A 151 -12.78 1.65 8.83
CA CYS A 151 -12.92 3.09 8.90
C CYS A 151 -12.43 3.77 7.60
N LEU A 152 -11.26 3.38 7.10
CA LEU A 152 -10.71 3.87 5.84
C LEU A 152 -11.60 3.49 4.65
N TYR A 153 -12.15 2.28 4.66
CA TYR A 153 -13.10 1.83 3.64
C TYR A 153 -14.38 2.67 3.64
N GLN A 154 -14.94 3.01 4.82
CA GLN A 154 -16.11 3.88 4.89
C GLN A 154 -15.79 5.30 4.37
N PHE A 155 -14.65 5.87 4.70
CA PHE A 155 -14.22 7.15 4.13
C PHE A 155 -14.16 7.11 2.61
N HIS A 156 -13.64 6.02 2.05
CA HIS A 156 -13.63 5.80 0.60
C HIS A 156 -15.04 5.76 0.02
N LYS A 157 -15.95 4.99 0.62
CA LYS A 157 -17.34 4.86 0.16
C LYS A 157 -18.10 6.18 0.20
N GLU A 158 -17.92 6.95 1.25
CA GLU A 158 -18.54 8.26 1.44
C GLU A 158 -17.82 9.37 0.65
N ASN A 159 -16.75 9.03 -0.05
CA ASN A 159 -15.85 9.98 -0.71
C ASN A 159 -15.34 11.08 0.23
N LYS A 160 -15.18 10.75 1.50
CA LYS A 160 -14.64 11.66 2.50
C LYS A 160 -13.14 11.79 2.30
N ARG A 161 -12.68 13.00 2.01
CA ARG A 161 -11.26 13.25 1.84
C ARG A 161 -10.54 13.27 3.18
N ILE A 162 -9.43 12.57 3.24
CA ILE A 162 -8.56 12.47 4.42
C ILE A 162 -7.12 12.71 3.98
N SER A 163 -6.37 13.44 4.78
CA SER A 163 -4.97 13.72 4.48
C SER A 163 -4.09 12.48 4.68
N GLN A 164 -3.00 12.40 3.93
CA GLN A 164 -2.06 11.30 4.06
C GLN A 164 -1.46 11.20 5.47
N ILE A 165 -1.19 12.35 6.11
CA ILE A 165 -0.65 12.37 7.48
C ILE A 165 -1.66 11.85 8.52
N ASP A 166 -2.95 12.14 8.35
CA ASP A 166 -3.98 11.62 9.25
C ASP A 166 -4.13 10.11 9.13
N ILE A 167 -4.03 9.56 7.91
CA ILE A 167 -4.00 8.11 7.69
C ILE A 167 -2.78 7.49 8.34
N MET A 168 -1.61 8.07 8.18
CA MET A 168 -0.39 7.59 8.83
C MET A 168 -0.56 7.52 10.34
N THR A 169 -1.14 8.55 10.94
CA THR A 169 -1.42 8.60 12.38
C THR A 169 -2.39 7.48 12.81
N MET A 170 -3.44 7.22 12.04
CA MET A 170 -4.39 6.12 12.31
C MET A 170 -3.72 4.75 12.22
N CYS A 171 -2.89 4.53 11.20
CA CYS A 171 -2.30 3.22 10.92
C CYS A 171 -1.15 2.85 11.86
N GLN A 172 -0.56 3.81 12.56
CA GLN A 172 0.55 3.59 13.48
C GLN A 172 0.12 3.57 14.96
N ARG A 173 -1.14 3.36 15.21
CA ARG A 173 -1.71 3.20 16.56
C ARG A 173 -1.54 1.78 17.11
#